data_e0b25acb3e08a9923c0d508966e81cfd
#
_entry.id   e0b25acb3e08a9923c0d508966e81cfd
#
_cell.length_a   1.000
_cell.length_b   1.000
_cell.length_c   1.000
_cell.angle_alpha   90.00
_cell.angle_beta   90.00
_cell.angle_gamma   90.00
#
_symmetry.space_group_name_H-M   'P 1'
#
loop_
_entity.id
_entity.type
_entity.pdbx_description
1 polymer ?
#
loop_
_entity_poly.entity_id
_entity_poly.type
_entity_poly.pdbx_seq_one_letter_code
_entity_poly.pdbx_strand_id
1 'polypeptide(L)'
;MGGRPRKSTTALQGNVSKEEIQRRLEIEKKLTGNSDKIEAPDFIKEDELALKKFNELVEELKSVGIITNVDTDLLAVYSDCWSKYVKATIMLSMQDMVEEQENKLGAVVKVVNPYIRVQDQYSNKLLKLSSLFGLSPADRSKIAHLDPSDKEKKEDPLMGLIKTLRRRKGDEERDN
;
A
#
# COMPACT_ATOMS: atom_id res chain seq x y z
N MET A 1 -3.13 25.78 -9.36
CA MET A 1 -1.91 24.97 -9.51
C MET A 1 -1.78 24.05 -8.31
N GLY A 2 -2.01 22.75 -8.46
CA GLY A 2 -1.81 21.79 -7.38
C GLY A 2 -0.32 21.54 -7.16
N GLY A 3 0.21 21.93 -6.00
CA GLY A 3 1.59 21.64 -5.63
C GLY A 3 1.81 20.13 -5.46
N ARG A 4 3.08 19.68 -5.54
CA ARG A 4 3.46 18.30 -5.28
C ARG A 4 2.95 17.87 -3.90
N PRO A 5 2.35 16.66 -3.76
CA PRO A 5 1.90 16.15 -2.47
C PRO A 5 3.01 16.24 -1.43
N ARG A 6 2.67 16.60 -0.20
CA ARG A 6 3.64 16.70 0.90
C ARG A 6 4.20 15.31 1.21
N LYS A 7 5.51 15.22 1.38
CA LYS A 7 6.17 13.99 1.82
C LYS A 7 5.87 13.77 3.30
N SER A 8 5.76 12.49 3.72
CA SER A 8 5.74 12.11 5.13
C SER A 8 6.94 12.70 5.89
N THR A 9 6.77 12.95 7.18
CA THR A 9 7.82 13.55 8.03
C THR A 9 9.12 12.76 8.01
N THR A 10 9.04 11.44 7.93
CA THR A 10 10.19 10.53 7.86
C THR A 10 10.93 10.55 6.52
N ALA A 11 10.26 10.97 5.44
CA ALA A 11 10.84 11.11 4.09
C ALA A 11 11.39 12.52 3.80
N LEU A 12 11.39 13.41 4.79
CA LEU A 12 11.95 14.76 4.65
C LEU A 12 13.47 14.70 4.64
N GLN A 13 14.06 15.07 3.50
CA GLN A 13 15.50 15.33 3.36
C GLN A 13 15.70 16.85 3.30
N GLY A 14 16.40 17.42 4.27
CA GLY A 14 16.70 18.85 4.32
C GLY A 14 16.87 19.37 5.75
N ASN A 15 17.21 20.63 5.90
CA ASN A 15 17.39 21.34 7.19
C ASN A 15 16.03 21.62 7.85
N VAL A 16 15.36 20.58 8.36
CA VAL A 16 14.16 20.71 9.19
C VAL A 16 14.59 20.58 10.65
N SER A 17 14.16 21.48 11.51
CA SER A 17 14.51 21.44 12.93
C SER A 17 13.95 20.17 13.59
N LYS A 18 14.66 19.65 14.62
CA LYS A 18 14.20 18.48 15.39
C LYS A 18 12.80 18.69 15.99
N GLU A 19 12.51 19.91 16.44
CA GLU A 19 11.21 20.31 17.00
C GLU A 19 10.08 20.21 15.97
N GLU A 20 10.32 20.67 14.75
CA GLU A 20 9.34 20.59 13.67
C GLU A 20 9.12 19.11 13.25
N ILE A 21 10.15 18.29 13.26
CA ILE A 21 10.03 16.85 13.02
C ILE A 21 9.18 16.17 14.10
N GLN A 22 9.45 16.45 15.38
CA GLN A 22 8.67 15.91 16.49
C GLN A 22 7.21 16.34 16.44
N ARG A 23 6.95 17.63 16.21
CA ARG A 23 5.60 18.14 16.07
C ARG A 23 4.82 17.47 14.95
N ARG A 24 5.45 17.21 13.81
CA ARG A 24 4.81 16.52 12.68
C ARG A 24 4.56 15.05 12.99
N LEU A 25 5.48 14.35 13.63
CA LEU A 25 5.29 12.98 14.08
C LEU A 25 4.14 12.85 15.08
N GLU A 26 4.00 13.79 16.01
CA GLU A 26 2.86 13.83 16.92
C GLU A 26 1.53 14.04 16.19
N ILE A 27 1.51 14.90 15.17
CA ILE A 27 0.31 15.11 14.35
C ILE A 27 0.00 13.86 13.52
N GLU A 28 0.99 13.26 12.87
CA GLU A 28 0.82 12.01 12.12
C GLU A 28 0.30 10.91 13.04
N LYS A 29 0.85 10.76 14.25
CA LYS A 29 0.38 9.79 15.26
C LYS A 29 -1.05 10.06 15.74
N LYS A 30 -1.46 11.32 15.87
CA LYS A 30 -2.85 11.68 16.19
C LYS A 30 -3.83 11.41 15.06
N LEU A 31 -3.35 11.46 13.81
CA LEU A 31 -4.14 11.14 12.62
C LEU A 31 -4.22 9.63 12.36
N THR A 32 -3.34 8.84 12.99
CA THR A 32 -3.43 7.38 12.97
C THR A 32 -4.65 6.95 13.79
N GLY A 33 -5.67 6.42 13.15
CA GLY A 33 -6.90 5.97 13.81
C GLY A 33 -6.72 4.63 14.53
N ASN A 34 -7.77 4.22 15.25
CA ASN A 34 -7.83 2.88 15.85
C ASN A 34 -8.10 1.81 14.77
N SER A 35 -7.78 0.56 15.08
CA SER A 35 -8.03 -0.61 14.19
C SER A 35 -8.98 -1.64 14.83
N ASP A 36 -9.82 -1.19 15.77
CA ASP A 36 -10.72 -2.04 16.57
C ASP A 36 -12.06 -2.36 15.91
N LYS A 37 -12.49 -1.54 14.93
CA LYS A 37 -13.81 -1.60 14.29
C LYS A 37 -13.76 -1.87 12.79
N ILE A 38 -12.79 -2.66 12.33
CA ILE A 38 -12.71 -3.01 10.91
C ILE A 38 -13.62 -4.20 10.66
N GLU A 39 -14.83 -3.94 10.16
CA GLU A 39 -15.83 -4.93 9.82
C GLU A 39 -16.26 -4.79 8.36
N ALA A 40 -16.62 -5.92 7.72
CA ALA A 40 -17.06 -5.91 6.33
C ALA A 40 -18.34 -5.10 6.16
N PRO A 41 -18.37 -4.08 5.29
CA PRO A 41 -19.60 -3.37 4.94
C PRO A 41 -20.64 -4.27 4.29
N ASP A 42 -21.92 -3.91 4.41
CA ASP A 42 -23.04 -4.75 3.96
C ASP A 42 -22.98 -5.06 2.47
N PHE A 43 -22.49 -4.14 1.64
CA PHE A 43 -22.45 -4.31 0.18
C PHE A 43 -21.52 -5.42 -0.31
N ILE A 44 -20.58 -5.92 0.51
CA ILE A 44 -19.72 -7.05 0.14
C ILE A 44 -20.11 -8.35 0.84
N LYS A 45 -21.02 -8.32 1.83
CA LYS A 45 -21.38 -9.51 2.63
C LYS A 45 -22.05 -10.60 1.81
N GLU A 46 -22.80 -10.23 0.77
CA GLU A 46 -23.47 -11.19 -0.11
C GLU A 46 -22.54 -11.84 -1.14
N ASP A 47 -21.33 -11.27 -1.35
CA ASP A 47 -20.34 -11.82 -2.25
C ASP A 47 -19.26 -12.57 -1.46
N GLU A 48 -19.39 -13.90 -1.40
CA GLU A 48 -18.47 -14.77 -0.65
C GLU A 48 -16.99 -14.57 -1.03
N LEU A 49 -16.70 -14.34 -2.32
CA LEU A 49 -15.33 -14.11 -2.78
C LEU A 49 -14.80 -12.77 -2.28
N ALA A 50 -15.63 -11.72 -2.32
CA ALA A 50 -15.25 -10.41 -1.83
C ALA A 50 -15.07 -10.44 -0.31
N LEU A 51 -16.01 -11.06 0.43
CA LEU A 51 -15.96 -11.18 1.87
C LEU A 51 -14.72 -11.97 2.34
N LYS A 52 -14.43 -13.09 1.70
CA LYS A 52 -13.24 -13.89 1.99
C LYS A 52 -11.97 -13.05 1.80
N LYS A 53 -11.87 -12.35 0.66
CA LYS A 53 -10.70 -11.52 0.36
C LYS A 53 -10.54 -10.36 1.34
N PHE A 54 -11.63 -9.75 1.76
CA PHE A 54 -11.63 -8.71 2.77
C PHE A 54 -11.06 -9.20 4.10
N ASN A 55 -11.54 -10.34 4.60
CA ASN A 55 -11.10 -10.91 5.87
C ASN A 55 -9.62 -11.30 5.84
N GLU A 56 -9.14 -11.95 4.76
CA GLU A 56 -7.72 -12.27 4.56
C GLU A 56 -6.84 -11.02 4.66
N LEU A 57 -7.22 -9.94 3.97
CA LEU A 57 -6.46 -8.70 3.96
C LEU A 57 -6.49 -7.99 5.32
N VAL A 58 -7.64 -8.02 6.01
CA VAL A 58 -7.76 -7.43 7.36
C VAL A 58 -6.83 -8.14 8.33
N GLU A 59 -6.77 -9.47 8.32
CA GLU A 59 -5.86 -10.24 9.20
C GLU A 59 -4.40 -9.88 8.91
N GLU A 60 -4.00 -9.92 7.64
CA GLU A 60 -2.62 -9.65 7.26
C GLU A 60 -2.18 -8.21 7.57
N LEU A 61 -3.00 -7.23 7.19
CA LEU A 61 -2.65 -5.81 7.35
C LEU A 61 -2.76 -5.35 8.82
N LYS A 62 -3.67 -5.93 9.62
CA LYS A 62 -3.71 -5.72 11.07
C LYS A 62 -2.45 -6.23 11.76
N SER A 63 -1.95 -7.40 11.36
CA SER A 63 -0.74 -7.98 11.96
C SER A 63 0.48 -7.09 11.79
N VAL A 64 0.51 -6.31 10.71
CA VAL A 64 1.59 -5.36 10.40
C VAL A 64 1.31 -3.95 10.93
N GLY A 65 0.08 -3.69 11.42
CA GLY A 65 -0.31 -2.38 11.97
C GLY A 65 -0.47 -1.27 10.90
N ILE A 66 -0.73 -1.63 9.65
CA ILE A 66 -0.80 -0.67 8.53
C ILE A 66 -2.19 -0.07 8.37
N ILE A 67 -3.26 -0.82 8.74
CA ILE A 67 -4.65 -0.39 8.53
C ILE A 67 -5.32 0.11 9.80
N THR A 68 -6.25 1.04 9.59
CA THR A 68 -7.09 1.66 10.61
C THR A 68 -8.57 1.58 10.24
N ASN A 69 -9.46 1.98 11.15
CA ASN A 69 -10.91 1.95 10.90
C ASN A 69 -11.34 2.78 9.68
N VAL A 70 -10.58 3.83 9.31
CA VAL A 70 -10.90 4.67 8.14
C VAL A 70 -10.60 3.98 6.81
N ASP A 71 -9.81 2.92 6.82
CA ASP A 71 -9.43 2.18 5.62
C ASP A 71 -10.46 1.10 5.23
N THR A 72 -11.46 0.85 6.09
CA THR A 72 -12.45 -0.22 5.94
C THR A 72 -13.15 -0.19 4.58
N ASP A 73 -13.70 0.96 4.19
CA ASP A 73 -14.44 1.09 2.94
C ASP A 73 -13.54 0.91 1.72
N LEU A 74 -12.31 1.44 1.78
CA LEU A 74 -11.35 1.29 0.69
C LEU A 74 -10.92 -0.17 0.52
N LEU A 75 -10.73 -0.89 1.63
CA LEU A 75 -10.42 -2.32 1.66
C LEU A 75 -11.58 -3.15 1.10
N ALA A 76 -12.81 -2.77 1.43
CA ALA A 76 -14.02 -3.40 0.89
C ALA A 76 -14.15 -3.20 -0.62
N VAL A 77 -13.87 -1.98 -1.12
CA VAL A 77 -13.84 -1.69 -2.57
C VAL A 77 -12.75 -2.49 -3.28
N TYR A 78 -11.56 -2.66 -2.66
CA TYR A 78 -10.52 -3.53 -3.20
C TYR A 78 -11.02 -4.96 -3.34
N SER A 79 -11.64 -5.50 -2.29
CA SER A 79 -12.14 -6.88 -2.24
C SER A 79 -13.27 -7.13 -3.24
N ASP A 80 -14.16 -6.16 -3.43
CA ASP A 80 -15.20 -6.19 -4.47
C ASP A 80 -14.60 -6.18 -5.88
N CYS A 81 -13.62 -5.32 -6.12
CA CYS A 81 -12.89 -5.30 -7.40
C CYS A 81 -12.18 -6.64 -7.67
N TRP A 82 -11.58 -7.25 -6.64
CA TRP A 82 -10.93 -8.54 -6.75
C TRP A 82 -11.92 -9.66 -7.08
N SER A 83 -13.07 -9.73 -6.44
CA SER A 83 -14.13 -10.69 -6.76
C SER A 83 -14.57 -10.58 -8.21
N LYS A 84 -14.83 -9.37 -8.69
CA LYS A 84 -15.25 -9.11 -10.08
C LYS A 84 -14.17 -9.48 -11.10
N TYR A 85 -12.90 -9.22 -10.79
CA TYR A 85 -11.78 -9.65 -11.60
C TYR A 85 -11.71 -11.19 -11.70
N VAL A 86 -11.84 -11.89 -10.58
CA VAL A 86 -11.83 -13.36 -10.54
C VAL A 86 -13.00 -13.93 -11.33
N LYS A 87 -14.22 -13.40 -11.13
CA LYS A 87 -15.41 -13.84 -11.87
C LYS A 87 -15.23 -13.65 -13.39
N ALA A 88 -14.72 -12.50 -13.82
CA ALA A 88 -14.44 -12.26 -15.24
C ALA A 88 -13.37 -13.22 -15.79
N THR A 89 -12.34 -13.53 -15.01
CA THR A 89 -11.29 -14.48 -15.37
C THR A 89 -11.85 -15.89 -15.51
N ILE A 90 -12.74 -16.32 -14.61
CA ILE A 90 -13.41 -17.64 -14.69
C ILE A 90 -14.27 -17.71 -15.96
N MET A 91 -15.06 -16.68 -16.25
CA MET A 91 -15.88 -16.64 -17.46
C MET A 91 -15.05 -16.72 -18.74
N LEU A 92 -13.92 -16.01 -18.78
CA LEU A 92 -13.00 -16.07 -19.92
C LEU A 92 -12.33 -17.45 -20.08
N SER A 93 -12.11 -18.19 -18.99
CA SER A 93 -11.54 -19.54 -19.07
C SER A 93 -12.51 -20.58 -19.69
N MET A 94 -13.81 -20.25 -19.73
CA MET A 94 -14.87 -21.12 -20.24
C MET A 94 -15.35 -20.68 -21.65
N GLN A 95 -14.88 -19.59 -22.18
CA GLN A 95 -15.33 -18.99 -23.44
C GLN A 95 -14.15 -18.61 -24.32
N ASP A 96 -14.41 -18.47 -25.62
CA ASP A 96 -13.40 -17.99 -26.55
C ASP A 96 -13.13 -16.48 -26.36
N MET A 97 -11.89 -16.07 -26.53
CA MET A 97 -11.51 -14.65 -26.45
C MET A 97 -12.11 -13.81 -27.59
N VAL A 98 -12.44 -14.45 -28.71
CA VAL A 98 -13.05 -13.86 -29.87
C VAL A 98 -14.25 -14.68 -30.25
N GLU A 99 -15.42 -14.08 -30.27
CA GLU A 99 -16.67 -14.73 -30.62
C GLU A 99 -17.12 -14.27 -32.02
N GLU A 100 -17.80 -15.15 -32.75
CA GLU A 100 -18.45 -14.81 -33.99
C GLU A 100 -19.89 -14.39 -33.70
N GLN A 101 -20.25 -13.16 -34.09
CA GLN A 101 -21.60 -12.62 -33.93
C GLN A 101 -22.16 -12.19 -35.26
N GLU A 102 -23.43 -12.51 -35.50
CA GLU A 102 -24.15 -12.01 -36.65
C GLU A 102 -24.60 -10.57 -36.43
N ASN A 103 -24.24 -9.68 -37.31
CA ASN A 103 -24.68 -8.29 -37.25
C ASN A 103 -26.12 -8.15 -37.79
N LYS A 104 -26.70 -6.96 -37.66
CA LYS A 104 -28.08 -6.66 -38.08
C LYS A 104 -28.32 -6.86 -39.60
N LEU A 105 -27.27 -7.02 -40.39
CA LEU A 105 -27.30 -7.23 -41.84
C LEU A 105 -27.05 -8.70 -42.24
N GLY A 106 -26.96 -9.63 -41.25
CA GLY A 106 -26.75 -11.03 -41.50
C GLY A 106 -25.26 -11.40 -41.76
N ALA A 107 -24.31 -10.46 -41.61
CA ALA A 107 -22.90 -10.75 -41.79
C ALA A 107 -22.25 -11.18 -40.45
N VAL A 108 -21.47 -12.25 -40.50
CA VAL A 108 -20.68 -12.74 -39.35
C VAL A 108 -19.49 -11.83 -39.14
N VAL A 109 -19.37 -11.27 -37.93
CA VAL A 109 -18.28 -10.40 -37.50
C VAL A 109 -17.61 -11.00 -36.27
N LYS A 110 -16.29 -10.88 -36.19
CA LYS A 110 -15.53 -11.30 -35.02
C LYS A 110 -15.55 -10.20 -33.97
N VAL A 111 -16.02 -10.52 -32.78
CA VAL A 111 -16.15 -9.60 -31.63
C VAL A 111 -15.31 -10.11 -30.48
N VAL A 112 -14.56 -9.22 -29.86
CA VAL A 112 -13.78 -9.53 -28.67
C VAL A 112 -14.72 -9.76 -27.50
N ASN A 113 -14.51 -10.85 -26.76
CA ASN A 113 -15.33 -11.19 -25.60
C ASN A 113 -15.39 -10.02 -24.60
N PRO A 114 -16.59 -9.56 -24.19
CA PRO A 114 -16.76 -8.42 -23.29
C PRO A 114 -16.05 -8.57 -21.94
N TYR A 115 -15.87 -9.81 -21.44
CA TYR A 115 -15.18 -10.07 -20.19
C TYR A 115 -13.71 -9.68 -20.22
N ILE A 116 -13.05 -9.63 -21.38
CA ILE A 116 -11.67 -9.13 -21.49
C ILE A 116 -11.60 -7.66 -21.03
N ARG A 117 -12.57 -6.83 -21.45
CA ARG A 117 -12.63 -5.43 -21.01
C ARG A 117 -12.91 -5.31 -19.52
N VAL A 118 -13.80 -6.15 -19.00
CA VAL A 118 -14.14 -6.18 -17.57
C VAL A 118 -12.88 -6.56 -16.75
N GLN A 119 -12.18 -7.61 -17.16
CA GLN A 119 -10.95 -8.07 -16.53
C GLN A 119 -9.88 -6.97 -16.51
N ASP A 120 -9.64 -6.31 -17.64
CA ASP A 120 -8.67 -5.21 -17.75
C ASP A 120 -9.05 -4.02 -16.86
N GLN A 121 -10.30 -3.63 -16.82
CA GLN A 121 -10.76 -2.54 -15.97
C GLN A 121 -10.54 -2.81 -14.47
N TYR A 122 -10.85 -4.03 -14.02
CA TYR A 122 -10.67 -4.39 -12.61
C TYR A 122 -9.22 -4.65 -12.26
N SER A 123 -8.40 -5.22 -13.16
CA SER A 123 -6.96 -5.36 -12.93
C SER A 123 -6.28 -4.00 -12.73
N ASN A 124 -6.62 -3.02 -13.56
CA ASN A 124 -6.10 -1.66 -13.45
C ASN A 124 -6.52 -0.95 -12.14
N LYS A 125 -7.77 -1.18 -11.68
CA LYS A 125 -8.24 -0.69 -10.38
C LYS A 125 -7.49 -1.36 -9.23
N LEU A 126 -7.32 -2.68 -9.28
CA LEU A 126 -6.59 -3.44 -8.27
C LEU A 126 -5.14 -2.99 -8.13
N LEU A 127 -4.43 -2.77 -9.24
CA LEU A 127 -3.06 -2.27 -9.22
C LEU A 127 -2.95 -0.89 -8.55
N LYS A 128 -3.91 0.00 -8.79
CA LYS A 128 -3.95 1.32 -8.14
C LYS A 128 -4.24 1.22 -6.65
N LEU A 129 -5.22 0.41 -6.26
CA LEU A 129 -5.62 0.23 -4.87
C LEU A 129 -4.57 -0.55 -4.07
N SER A 130 -3.90 -1.55 -4.67
CA SER A 130 -2.85 -2.32 -4.00
C SER A 130 -1.67 -1.46 -3.56
N SER A 131 -1.35 -0.44 -4.33
CA SER A 131 -0.26 0.48 -3.99
C SER A 131 -0.58 1.33 -2.74
N LEU A 132 -1.85 1.62 -2.47
CA LEU A 132 -2.28 2.37 -1.28
C LEU A 132 -2.09 1.57 0.02
N PHE A 133 -2.24 0.25 -0.05
CA PHE A 133 -2.08 -0.65 1.10
C PHE A 133 -0.69 -1.26 1.22
N GLY A 134 0.25 -0.89 0.37
CA GLY A 134 1.58 -1.49 0.37
C GLY A 134 1.58 -2.98 0.06
N LEU A 135 0.67 -3.47 -0.80
CA LEU A 135 0.58 -4.90 -1.13
C LEU A 135 1.72 -5.37 -2.04
N SER A 136 2.44 -4.46 -2.71
CA SER A 136 3.64 -4.80 -3.46
C SER A 136 4.91 -4.69 -2.59
N PRO A 137 5.98 -5.46 -2.88
CA PRO A 137 7.26 -5.33 -2.20
C PRO A 137 7.84 -3.92 -2.29
N ALA A 138 7.70 -3.26 -3.44
CA ALA A 138 8.16 -1.89 -3.65
C ALA A 138 7.40 -0.87 -2.79
N ASP A 139 6.09 -1.06 -2.63
CA ASP A 139 5.27 -0.17 -1.81
C ASP A 139 5.51 -0.43 -0.32
N ARG A 140 5.69 -1.70 0.10
CA ARG A 140 6.13 -2.02 1.47
C ARG A 140 7.47 -1.39 1.82
N SER A 141 8.43 -1.41 0.90
CA SER A 141 9.71 -0.74 1.08
C SER A 141 9.55 0.78 1.28
N LYS A 142 8.64 1.42 0.55
CA LYS A 142 8.32 2.84 0.75
C LYS A 142 7.72 3.10 2.14
N ILE A 143 6.82 2.23 2.60
CA ILE A 143 6.20 2.32 3.93
C ILE A 143 7.24 2.08 5.03
N ALA A 144 8.09 1.06 4.90
CA ALA A 144 9.15 0.74 5.85
C ALA A 144 10.18 1.89 5.99
N HIS A 145 10.51 2.60 4.91
CA HIS A 145 11.34 3.80 4.98
C HIS A 145 10.67 4.99 5.73
N LEU A 146 9.39 4.87 6.03
CA LEU A 146 8.64 5.85 6.81
C LEU A 146 8.67 5.53 8.32
N ASP A 147 9.18 4.36 8.74
CA ASP A 147 9.29 3.98 10.15
C ASP A 147 10.45 4.73 10.83
N PRO A 148 10.19 5.54 11.86
CA PRO A 148 11.20 6.29 12.59
C PRO A 148 12.22 5.40 13.33
N SER A 149 11.82 4.17 13.70
CA SER A 149 12.66 3.24 14.48
C SER A 149 13.89 2.75 13.72
N ASP A 150 13.85 2.74 12.39
CA ASP A 150 14.98 2.36 11.54
C ASP A 150 16.10 3.40 11.48
N LYS A 151 15.83 4.66 11.88
CA LYS A 151 16.85 5.73 11.90
C LYS A 151 17.72 5.69 13.15
N GLU A 152 17.24 5.14 14.25
CA GLU A 152 18.04 5.00 15.49
C GLU A 152 19.09 3.88 15.38
N LYS A 153 18.92 2.92 14.47
CA LYS A 153 19.88 1.80 14.28
C LYS A 153 21.03 2.09 13.30
N LYS A 154 20.93 3.14 12.51
CA LYS A 154 22.06 3.60 11.70
C LYS A 154 22.80 4.68 12.49
N GLU A 155 23.66 4.28 13.42
CA GLU A 155 24.72 5.18 13.90
C GLU A 155 25.41 5.73 12.66
N ASP A 156 25.42 7.06 12.55
CA ASP A 156 26.15 7.75 11.49
C ASP A 156 27.60 7.22 11.50
N PRO A 157 28.09 6.64 10.41
CA PRO A 157 29.47 6.12 10.36
C PRO A 157 30.51 7.16 10.80
N LEU A 158 30.22 8.45 10.57
CA LEU A 158 31.02 9.57 11.05
C LEU A 158 31.00 9.71 12.57
N MET A 159 29.89 9.46 13.25
CA MET A 159 29.82 9.50 14.71
C MET A 159 30.57 8.33 15.33
N GLY A 160 30.57 7.16 14.71
CA GLY A 160 31.41 6.02 15.12
C GLY A 160 32.92 6.36 15.00
N LEU A 161 33.31 7.00 13.92
CA LEU A 161 34.69 7.47 13.68
C LEU A 161 35.11 8.57 14.68
N ILE A 162 34.24 9.51 14.99
CA ILE A 162 34.50 10.58 15.96
C ILE A 162 34.64 10.02 17.37
N LYS A 163 33.82 9.02 17.77
CA LYS A 163 33.95 8.33 19.06
C LYS A 163 35.28 7.58 19.18
N THR A 164 35.74 6.91 18.11
CA THR A 164 37.05 6.22 18.06
C THR A 164 38.22 7.18 18.12
N LEU A 165 38.14 8.28 17.41
CA LEU A 165 39.20 9.32 17.41
C LEU A 165 39.31 10.04 18.78
N ARG A 166 38.16 10.29 19.45
CA ARG A 166 38.16 10.87 20.81
C ARG A 166 38.71 9.90 21.87
N ARG A 167 38.48 8.59 21.75
CA ARG A 167 39.10 7.59 22.62
C ARG A 167 40.63 7.57 22.48
N ARG A 168 41.14 7.53 21.24
CA ARG A 168 42.59 7.54 21.00
C ARG A 168 43.28 8.78 21.56
N LYS A 169 42.66 9.96 21.46
CA LYS A 169 43.21 11.19 22.02
C LYS A 169 43.23 11.21 23.56
N GLY A 170 42.22 10.57 24.20
CA GLY A 170 42.15 10.49 25.67
C GLY A 170 43.14 9.48 26.27
N ASP A 171 43.60 8.49 25.49
CA ASP A 171 44.61 7.51 25.92
C ASP A 171 46.02 8.06 25.78
N GLU A 172 46.29 8.91 24.74
CA GLU A 172 47.60 9.59 24.56
C GLU A 172 47.87 10.69 25.62
N GLU A 173 46.83 11.30 26.20
CA GLU A 173 46.98 12.28 27.31
C GLU A 173 47.15 11.68 28.68
N ARG A 174 47.03 10.34 28.85
CA ARG A 174 47.23 9.64 30.13
C ARG A 174 48.59 8.96 30.27
N ASP A 175 49.33 8.83 29.18
CA ASP A 175 50.67 8.20 29.17
C ASP A 175 51.83 9.22 29.12
N ASN A 176 51.54 10.53 29.29
CA ASN A 176 52.52 11.61 29.43
C ASN A 176 52.35 12.25 30.81
#